data_dc315df128785338d8b47f3023fec186
#
_entry.id   dc315df128785338d8b47f3023fec186
#
_cell.length_a   1.000
_cell.length_b   1.000
_cell.length_c   1.000
_cell.angle_alpha   90.00
_cell.angle_beta   90.00
_cell.angle_gamma   90.00
#
_symmetry.space_group_name_H-M   'P 1'
#
loop_
_entity.id
_entity.type
_entity.pdbx_description
1 polymer ?
#
loop_
_entity_poly.entity_id
_entity_poly.type
_entity_poly.pdbx_seq_one_letter_code
_entity_poly.pdbx_strand_id
1 'polypeptide(L)'
;VCGIDAPGVSASTLEDKSIQRVHKALGIINVPPLKREDGTYWTKARVIQEFWFPVISKEIAGKIELLQNPSEKNKTVRHAIITGETGEYGGWQKNSKMQLNQRWLQLFGGYENENEGCDFQKPDFLVSAKCCYYLKEKNCDDWGKEHNSVPYLGLMASEGGRRAKSLRMNGCNYFGASTIRSAPFAIFHRQDILKLALEMDELWRNGLREQYHNRLLKEGRIS
;
A
#
# COMPACT_ATOMS: atom_id res chain seq x y z
N VAL A 1 23.57 13.90 11.59
CA VAL A 1 22.29 13.79 10.87
C VAL A 1 22.62 14.20 9.46
N CYS A 2 22.60 13.28 8.52
CA CYS A 2 22.70 13.59 7.10
C CYS A 2 21.50 14.46 6.74
N GLY A 3 21.73 15.74 6.40
CA GLY A 3 20.69 16.67 5.98
C GLY A 3 20.14 16.26 4.62
N ILE A 4 19.31 15.22 4.60
CA ILE A 4 18.54 14.89 3.42
C ILE A 4 17.26 15.71 3.51
N ASP A 5 17.13 16.68 2.64
CA ASP A 5 15.88 17.40 2.45
C ASP A 5 14.93 16.52 1.64
N ALA A 6 14.17 15.69 2.36
CA ALA A 6 13.18 14.80 1.76
C ALA A 6 11.79 15.35 2.10
N PRO A 7 11.07 15.95 1.17
CA PRO A 7 9.73 16.45 1.44
C PRO A 7 8.79 15.29 1.80
N GLY A 8 7.97 15.49 2.81
CA GLY A 8 6.85 14.60 3.09
C GLY A 8 5.79 14.74 2.00
N VAL A 9 5.35 13.63 1.43
CA VAL A 9 4.37 13.60 0.33
C VAL A 9 3.24 12.65 0.67
N SER A 10 1.99 13.04 0.47
CA SER A 10 0.84 12.18 0.75
C SER A 10 -0.37 12.54 -0.11
N ALA A 11 -1.11 11.55 -0.55
CA ALA A 11 -2.43 11.72 -1.17
C ALA A 11 -3.51 11.88 -0.09
N SER A 12 -3.44 12.95 0.70
CA SER A 12 -4.25 13.13 1.92
C SER A 12 -5.63 13.73 1.69
N THR A 13 -5.96 14.20 0.48
CA THR A 13 -7.25 14.85 0.18
C THR A 13 -8.46 14.00 0.52
N LEU A 14 -8.33 12.67 0.46
CA LEU A 14 -9.39 11.71 0.74
C LEU A 14 -9.31 11.08 2.14
N GLU A 15 -8.35 11.53 2.94
CA GLU A 15 -8.21 11.12 4.34
C GLU A 15 -9.13 11.93 5.27
N ASP A 16 -9.20 11.51 6.53
CA ASP A 16 -9.94 12.23 7.56
C ASP A 16 -9.38 13.65 7.74
N LYS A 17 -10.24 14.59 8.08
CA LYS A 17 -9.87 16.00 8.30
C LYS A 17 -8.82 16.20 9.40
N SER A 18 -8.76 15.30 10.38
CA SER A 18 -7.74 15.35 11.43
C SER A 18 -6.36 15.05 10.85
N ILE A 19 -6.25 14.04 9.97
CA ILE A 19 -5.02 13.68 9.27
C ILE A 19 -4.59 14.81 8.33
N GLN A 20 -5.54 15.39 7.58
CA GLN A 20 -5.23 16.53 6.71
C GLN A 20 -4.66 17.72 7.48
N ARG A 21 -5.19 18.00 8.68
CA ARG A 21 -4.67 19.07 9.57
C ARG A 21 -3.23 18.79 10.03
N VAL A 22 -2.94 17.55 10.43
CA VAL A 22 -1.58 17.13 10.80
C VAL A 22 -0.63 17.27 9.62
N HIS A 23 -1.00 16.78 8.45
CA HIS A 23 -0.19 16.91 7.24
C HIS A 23 0.10 18.37 6.89
N LYS A 24 -0.90 19.24 6.99
CA LYS A 24 -0.72 20.69 6.77
C LYS A 24 0.24 21.30 7.80
N ALA A 25 0.10 20.94 9.07
CA ALA A 25 0.97 21.44 10.14
C ALA A 25 2.43 21.00 9.98
N LEU A 26 2.66 19.80 9.40
CA LEU A 26 3.99 19.27 9.12
C LEU A 26 4.56 19.70 7.76
N GLY A 27 3.86 20.54 7.00
CA GLY A 27 4.31 20.95 5.65
C GLY A 27 4.34 19.82 4.62
N ILE A 28 3.54 18.78 4.81
CA ILE A 28 3.48 17.64 3.88
C ILE A 28 2.80 18.08 2.57
N ILE A 29 3.46 17.80 1.45
CA ILE A 29 2.94 18.07 0.11
C ILE A 29 1.75 17.15 -0.13
N ASN A 30 0.59 17.75 -0.40
CA ASN A 30 -0.61 17.00 -0.75
C ASN A 30 -0.66 16.75 -2.25
N VAL A 31 -0.53 15.48 -2.64
CA VAL A 31 -0.72 15.05 -4.02
C VAL A 31 -2.22 15.08 -4.35
N PRO A 32 -2.62 15.77 -5.41
CA PRO A 32 -4.03 15.85 -5.79
C PRO A 32 -4.60 14.49 -6.17
N PRO A 33 -5.92 14.29 -6.05
CA PRO A 33 -6.58 13.09 -6.53
C PRO A 33 -6.33 12.86 -8.02
N LEU A 34 -6.25 11.60 -8.41
CA LEU A 34 -6.08 11.21 -9.80
C LEU A 34 -7.25 11.71 -10.65
N LYS A 35 -6.94 12.33 -11.78
CA LYS A 35 -7.95 12.72 -12.77
C LYS A 35 -8.37 11.53 -13.62
N ARG A 36 -9.64 11.51 -13.99
CA ARG A 36 -10.22 10.61 -14.97
C ARG A 36 -10.10 11.19 -16.38
N GLU A 37 -10.39 10.40 -17.38
CA GLU A 37 -10.43 10.83 -18.79
C GLU A 37 -11.45 11.94 -19.05
N ASP A 38 -12.56 11.95 -18.29
CA ASP A 38 -13.60 12.97 -18.34
C ASP A 38 -13.22 14.30 -17.63
N GLY A 39 -11.98 14.40 -17.13
CA GLY A 39 -11.46 15.57 -16.41
C GLY A 39 -11.89 15.66 -14.96
N THR A 40 -12.77 14.78 -14.48
CA THR A 40 -13.18 14.72 -13.08
C THR A 40 -12.18 13.94 -12.24
N TYR A 41 -12.30 14.04 -10.90
CA TYR A 41 -11.39 13.34 -9.99
C TYR A 41 -11.96 12.00 -9.51
N TRP A 42 -11.07 11.05 -9.28
CA TRP A 42 -11.41 9.83 -8.58
C TRP A 42 -11.75 10.14 -7.12
N THR A 43 -12.90 9.65 -6.67
CA THR A 43 -13.36 9.69 -5.29
C THR A 43 -13.70 8.28 -4.82
N LYS A 44 -13.83 8.08 -3.50
CA LYS A 44 -14.25 6.77 -2.94
C LYS A 44 -15.55 6.27 -3.58
N ALA A 45 -16.54 7.16 -3.69
CA ALA A 45 -17.83 6.82 -4.29
C ALA A 45 -17.70 6.37 -5.74
N ARG A 46 -16.91 7.08 -6.54
CA ARG A 46 -16.69 6.74 -7.96
C ARG A 46 -15.93 5.44 -8.14
N VAL A 47 -14.91 5.18 -7.32
CA VAL A 47 -14.20 3.90 -7.37
C VAL A 47 -15.14 2.74 -7.04
N ILE A 48 -15.99 2.89 -6.04
CA ILE A 48 -16.98 1.87 -5.68
C ILE A 48 -18.01 1.70 -6.80
N GLN A 49 -18.48 2.79 -7.37
CA GLN A 49 -19.47 2.76 -8.45
C GLN A 49 -18.95 2.07 -9.71
N GLU A 50 -17.66 2.24 -10.03
CA GLU A 50 -17.07 1.69 -11.25
C GLU A 50 -16.44 0.29 -11.04
N PHE A 51 -15.79 0.06 -9.89
CA PHE A 51 -15.03 -1.17 -9.60
C PHE A 51 -15.61 -2.01 -8.47
N TRP A 52 -16.71 -1.58 -7.86
CA TRP A 52 -17.38 -2.25 -6.76
C TRP A 52 -16.60 -2.22 -5.44
N PHE A 53 -17.08 -2.96 -4.45
CA PHE A 53 -16.63 -2.83 -3.07
C PHE A 53 -15.38 -3.66 -2.76
N PRO A 54 -14.40 -3.09 -2.05
CA PRO A 54 -13.41 -3.89 -1.34
C PRO A 54 -14.10 -4.55 -0.14
N VAL A 55 -13.92 -5.86 0.02
CA VAL A 55 -14.48 -6.61 1.15
C VAL A 55 -13.35 -7.18 2.01
N ILE A 56 -13.57 -7.24 3.33
CA ILE A 56 -12.74 -7.87 4.34
C ILE A 56 -11.34 -7.23 4.44
N SER A 57 -10.51 -7.41 3.43
CA SER A 57 -9.18 -6.81 3.34
C SER A 57 -8.74 -6.70 1.89
N LYS A 58 -7.76 -5.85 1.59
CA LYS A 58 -7.18 -5.72 0.24
C LYS A 58 -6.69 -7.07 -0.32
N GLU A 59 -6.12 -7.92 0.53
CA GLU A 59 -5.62 -9.23 0.11
C GLU A 59 -6.76 -10.17 -0.27
N ILE A 60 -7.78 -10.26 0.57
CA ILE A 60 -8.95 -11.11 0.32
C ILE A 60 -9.75 -10.57 -0.86
N ALA A 61 -9.99 -9.27 -0.92
CA ALA A 61 -10.66 -8.65 -2.06
C ALA A 61 -9.93 -8.93 -3.39
N GLY A 62 -8.60 -8.87 -3.40
CA GLY A 62 -7.82 -9.20 -4.59
C GLY A 62 -7.94 -10.68 -5.01
N LYS A 63 -7.99 -11.61 -4.05
CA LYS A 63 -8.24 -13.02 -4.35
C LYS A 63 -9.63 -13.25 -4.94
N ILE A 64 -10.65 -12.61 -4.36
CA ILE A 64 -12.03 -12.70 -4.85
C ILE A 64 -12.16 -12.06 -6.23
N GLU A 65 -11.54 -10.90 -6.46
CA GLU A 65 -11.51 -10.23 -7.76
C GLU A 65 -10.95 -11.17 -8.86
N LEU A 66 -9.89 -11.91 -8.55
CA LEU A 66 -9.30 -12.90 -9.47
C LEU A 66 -10.26 -14.07 -9.73
N LEU A 67 -10.99 -14.55 -8.73
CA LEU A 67 -11.99 -15.59 -8.90
C LEU A 67 -13.15 -15.13 -9.75
N GLN A 68 -13.62 -13.90 -9.56
CA GLN A 68 -14.74 -13.32 -10.29
C GLN A 68 -14.39 -12.90 -11.74
N ASN A 69 -13.12 -12.84 -12.09
CA ASN A 69 -12.61 -12.47 -13.42
C ASN A 69 -11.68 -13.55 -13.99
N PRO A 70 -12.20 -14.73 -14.34
CA PRO A 70 -11.39 -15.83 -14.83
C PRO A 70 -10.74 -15.51 -16.18
N SER A 71 -9.51 -15.95 -16.34
CA SER A 71 -8.77 -15.92 -17.59
C SER A 71 -7.71 -17.02 -17.60
N GLU A 72 -7.27 -17.42 -18.78
CA GLU A 72 -6.19 -18.39 -18.91
C GLU A 72 -4.91 -17.94 -18.17
N LYS A 73 -4.64 -16.64 -18.16
CA LYS A 73 -3.44 -16.09 -17.48
C LYS A 73 -3.48 -16.22 -15.95
N ASN A 74 -4.67 -16.29 -15.36
CA ASN A 74 -4.81 -16.38 -13.90
C ASN A 74 -5.26 -17.76 -13.40
N LYS A 75 -5.37 -18.75 -14.29
CA LYS A 75 -5.85 -20.12 -14.00
C LYS A 75 -5.07 -20.76 -12.83
N THR A 76 -3.75 -20.76 -12.89
CA THR A 76 -2.91 -21.34 -11.81
C THR A 76 -3.10 -20.63 -10.48
N VAL A 77 -3.20 -19.30 -10.47
CA VAL A 77 -3.43 -18.53 -9.25
C VAL A 77 -4.83 -18.79 -8.69
N ARG A 78 -5.83 -18.91 -9.55
CA ARG A 78 -7.21 -19.25 -9.13
C ARG A 78 -7.27 -20.64 -8.52
N HIS A 79 -6.62 -21.64 -9.15
CA HIS A 79 -6.49 -22.97 -8.57
C HIS A 79 -5.89 -22.91 -7.15
N ALA A 80 -4.79 -22.18 -6.95
CA ALA A 80 -4.18 -22.00 -5.66
C ALA A 80 -5.09 -21.28 -4.62
N ILE A 81 -5.93 -20.34 -5.08
CA ILE A 81 -6.90 -19.66 -4.22
C ILE A 81 -7.99 -20.63 -3.73
N ILE A 82 -8.44 -21.53 -4.59
CA ILE A 82 -9.51 -22.49 -4.29
C ILE A 82 -8.97 -23.64 -3.44
N THR A 83 -7.91 -24.31 -3.88
CA THR A 83 -7.41 -25.54 -3.30
C THR A 83 -6.30 -25.36 -2.26
N GLY A 84 -5.60 -24.23 -2.30
CA GLY A 84 -4.37 -23.98 -1.56
C GLY A 84 -3.14 -24.62 -2.18
N GLU A 85 -3.26 -25.29 -3.31
CA GLU A 85 -2.15 -25.97 -3.97
C GLU A 85 -1.37 -24.99 -4.84
N THR A 86 -0.06 -24.92 -4.60
CA THR A 86 0.86 -24.07 -5.34
C THR A 86 2.06 -24.88 -5.81
N GLY A 87 2.50 -24.63 -7.01
CA GLY A 87 3.69 -25.26 -7.58
C GLY A 87 3.55 -25.47 -9.07
N GLU A 88 4.68 -25.67 -9.68
CA GLU A 88 4.81 -26.11 -11.06
C GLU A 88 5.34 -27.56 -11.07
N TYR A 89 5.12 -28.28 -12.14
CA TYR A 89 5.73 -29.61 -12.37
C TYR A 89 5.24 -30.74 -11.44
N GLY A 90 3.98 -30.77 -11.11
CA GLY A 90 3.39 -31.91 -10.39
C GLY A 90 3.74 -32.01 -8.90
N GLY A 91 4.47 -31.06 -8.37
CA GLY A 91 4.82 -30.93 -6.96
C GLY A 91 4.00 -29.86 -6.27
N TRP A 92 2.68 -29.91 -6.38
CA TRP A 92 1.79 -28.96 -5.73
C TRP A 92 1.91 -29.04 -4.21
N GLN A 93 2.51 -28.03 -3.61
CA GLN A 93 2.58 -27.91 -2.17
C GLN A 93 1.34 -27.15 -1.66
N LYS A 94 0.70 -27.68 -0.64
CA LYS A 94 -0.38 -26.97 0.01
C LYS A 94 0.13 -25.74 0.73
N ASN A 95 -0.36 -24.57 0.29
CA ASN A 95 -0.08 -23.30 0.93
C ASN A 95 -1.38 -22.69 1.46
N SER A 96 -1.68 -22.93 2.71
CA SER A 96 -2.90 -22.44 3.37
C SER A 96 -3.06 -20.91 3.31
N LYS A 97 -1.96 -20.16 3.12
CA LYS A 97 -2.01 -18.69 2.96
C LYS A 97 -2.53 -18.25 1.59
N MET A 98 -2.38 -19.08 0.58
CA MET A 98 -2.97 -18.81 -0.74
C MET A 98 -4.45 -19.13 -0.75
N GLN A 99 -4.85 -20.20 -0.09
CA GLN A 99 -6.23 -20.65 -0.06
C GLN A 99 -7.15 -19.58 0.56
N LEU A 100 -8.27 -19.36 -0.07
CA LEU A 100 -9.37 -18.60 0.50
C LEU A 100 -10.20 -19.51 1.40
N ASN A 101 -10.66 -18.98 2.54
CA ASN A 101 -11.52 -19.75 3.45
C ASN A 101 -12.81 -20.18 2.74
N GLN A 102 -13.28 -21.40 3.01
CA GLN A 102 -14.47 -21.99 2.41
C GLN A 102 -15.70 -21.06 2.50
N ARG A 103 -15.87 -20.39 3.62
CA ARG A 103 -16.94 -19.41 3.81
C ARG A 103 -16.90 -18.27 2.80
N TRP A 104 -15.70 -17.76 2.49
CA TRP A 104 -15.54 -16.69 1.51
C TRP A 104 -15.68 -17.18 0.08
N LEU A 105 -15.26 -18.42 -0.20
CA LEU A 105 -15.52 -19.07 -1.48
C LEU A 105 -17.02 -19.20 -1.73
N GLN A 106 -17.80 -19.64 -0.75
CA GLN A 106 -19.26 -19.77 -0.84
C GLN A 106 -19.96 -18.41 -1.02
N LEU A 107 -19.49 -17.36 -0.32
CA LEU A 107 -20.14 -16.05 -0.37
C LEU A 107 -19.76 -15.23 -1.60
N PHE A 108 -18.55 -15.39 -2.09
CA PHE A 108 -17.98 -14.49 -3.11
C PHE A 108 -17.31 -15.22 -4.28
N GLY A 109 -17.18 -16.52 -4.22
CA GLY A 109 -16.30 -17.31 -5.09
C GLY A 109 -16.66 -17.39 -6.55
N GLY A 110 -17.90 -17.23 -6.87
CA GLY A 110 -18.39 -16.75 -8.12
C GLY A 110 -18.23 -17.57 -9.38
N TYR A 111 -17.92 -18.85 -9.39
CA TYR A 111 -18.04 -19.66 -10.60
C TYR A 111 -18.30 -21.13 -10.34
N GLU A 112 -19.33 -21.66 -11.00
CA GLU A 112 -19.29 -23.04 -11.46
C GLU A 112 -18.21 -23.13 -12.54
N ASN A 113 -17.14 -23.81 -12.24
CA ASN A 113 -16.17 -24.20 -13.23
C ASN A 113 -15.82 -25.66 -12.99
N GLU A 114 -16.46 -26.55 -13.73
CA GLU A 114 -16.24 -27.99 -13.65
C GLU A 114 -14.76 -28.37 -13.81
N ASN A 115 -14.02 -27.61 -14.64
CA ASN A 115 -12.60 -27.84 -14.85
C ASN A 115 -11.72 -27.41 -13.65
N GLU A 116 -12.24 -26.57 -12.77
CA GLU A 116 -11.51 -26.09 -11.58
C GLU A 116 -12.07 -26.71 -10.29
N GLY A 117 -13.09 -27.54 -10.38
CA GLY A 117 -13.68 -28.26 -9.25
C GLY A 117 -14.35 -27.34 -8.23
N CYS A 118 -14.94 -26.23 -8.66
CA CYS A 118 -15.66 -25.34 -7.77
C CYS A 118 -17.09 -25.11 -8.25
N ASP A 119 -18.04 -25.41 -7.35
CA ASP A 119 -19.48 -25.27 -7.56
C ASP A 119 -20.03 -23.99 -6.91
N PHE A 120 -19.21 -22.94 -6.82
CA PHE A 120 -19.60 -21.71 -6.14
C PHE A 120 -20.37 -20.78 -7.06
N GLN A 121 -21.58 -20.45 -6.66
CA GLN A 121 -22.44 -19.53 -7.42
C GLN A 121 -21.81 -18.13 -7.48
N LYS A 122 -21.96 -17.47 -8.62
CA LYS A 122 -21.56 -16.08 -8.78
C LYS A 122 -22.44 -15.20 -7.90
N PRO A 123 -21.86 -14.35 -7.03
CA PRO A 123 -22.63 -13.40 -6.23
C PRO A 123 -23.24 -12.31 -7.11
N ASP A 124 -24.29 -11.65 -6.60
CA ASP A 124 -24.99 -10.56 -7.31
C ASP A 124 -24.13 -9.30 -7.46
N PHE A 125 -22.95 -9.26 -6.88
CA PHE A 125 -22.05 -8.11 -6.93
C PHE A 125 -20.60 -8.54 -7.15
N LEU A 126 -19.82 -7.60 -7.68
CA LEU A 126 -18.40 -7.78 -7.88
C LEU A 126 -17.60 -7.24 -6.69
N VAL A 127 -16.41 -7.80 -6.52
CA VAL A 127 -15.46 -7.38 -5.49
C VAL A 127 -14.19 -6.87 -6.16
N SER A 128 -13.63 -5.78 -5.65
CA SER A 128 -12.43 -5.19 -6.20
C SER A 128 -11.46 -4.70 -5.14
N ALA A 129 -10.16 -4.88 -5.37
CA ALA A 129 -9.09 -4.33 -4.55
C ALA A 129 -8.57 -2.96 -5.05
N LYS A 130 -9.18 -2.38 -6.09
CA LYS A 130 -8.66 -1.20 -6.80
C LYS A 130 -8.76 0.11 -6.02
N CYS A 131 -9.53 0.16 -4.92
CA CYS A 131 -9.72 1.36 -4.12
C CYS A 131 -8.39 2.01 -3.70
N CYS A 132 -7.46 1.25 -3.10
CA CYS A 132 -6.16 1.79 -2.70
C CYS A 132 -5.32 2.26 -3.90
N TYR A 133 -5.39 1.55 -5.01
CA TYR A 133 -4.66 1.89 -6.22
C TYR A 133 -5.06 3.27 -6.75
N TYR A 134 -6.35 3.50 -7.01
CA TYR A 134 -6.82 4.77 -7.57
C TYR A 134 -6.78 5.95 -6.60
N LEU A 135 -6.93 5.69 -5.29
CA LEU A 135 -7.02 6.76 -4.31
C LEU A 135 -5.70 7.14 -3.67
N LYS A 136 -4.70 6.26 -3.71
CA LYS A 136 -3.42 6.47 -3.01
C LYS A 136 -2.19 6.09 -3.84
N GLU A 137 -2.12 4.86 -4.34
CA GLU A 137 -0.88 4.30 -4.88
C GLU A 137 -0.48 5.00 -6.17
N LYS A 138 -1.39 5.02 -7.15
CA LYS A 138 -1.11 5.61 -8.47
C LYS A 138 -0.78 7.10 -8.41
N ASN A 139 -1.46 7.87 -7.58
CA ASN A 139 -1.21 9.30 -7.43
C ASN A 139 0.23 9.57 -6.96
N CYS A 140 0.67 8.82 -5.93
CA CYS A 140 2.02 8.97 -5.39
C CYS A 140 3.07 8.45 -6.36
N ASP A 141 2.80 7.37 -7.08
CA ASP A 141 3.71 6.83 -8.10
C ASP A 141 3.87 7.79 -9.28
N ASP A 142 2.78 8.38 -9.76
CA ASP A 142 2.80 9.36 -10.85
C ASP A 142 3.55 10.63 -10.41
N TRP A 143 3.27 11.13 -9.21
CA TRP A 143 4.00 12.26 -8.63
C TRP A 143 5.51 11.97 -8.52
N GLY A 144 5.87 10.79 -8.03
CA GLY A 144 7.26 10.37 -7.91
C GLY A 144 7.99 10.33 -9.25
N LYS A 145 7.33 9.85 -10.29
CA LYS A 145 7.89 9.83 -11.65
C LYS A 145 8.06 11.25 -12.22
N GLU A 146 7.05 12.10 -12.05
CA GLU A 146 7.07 13.48 -12.50
C GLU A 146 8.21 14.28 -11.86
N HIS A 147 8.49 14.04 -10.57
CA HIS A 147 9.54 14.72 -9.82
C HIS A 147 10.87 13.96 -9.78
N ASN A 148 11.00 12.87 -10.54
CA ASN A 148 12.18 12.00 -10.57
C ASN A 148 12.66 11.62 -9.14
N SER A 149 11.73 11.28 -8.27
CA SER A 149 11.99 11.02 -6.87
C SER A 149 11.85 9.54 -6.51
N VAL A 150 12.62 9.10 -5.53
CA VAL A 150 12.57 7.75 -4.96
C VAL A 150 11.87 7.82 -3.60
N PRO A 151 10.77 7.09 -3.39
CA PRO A 151 10.02 7.17 -2.15
C PRO A 151 10.76 6.51 -0.98
N TYR A 152 10.85 7.21 0.11
CA TYR A 152 11.12 6.64 1.44
C TYR A 152 9.79 6.27 2.09
N LEU A 153 9.59 4.98 2.32
CA LEU A 153 8.35 4.46 2.89
C LEU A 153 8.50 4.27 4.40
N GLY A 154 7.56 4.77 5.16
CA GLY A 154 7.49 4.58 6.61
C GLY A 154 7.04 3.16 7.02
N LEU A 155 7.56 2.14 6.35
CA LEU A 155 7.21 0.74 6.61
C LEU A 155 8.09 0.15 7.69
N MET A 156 7.47 -0.57 8.64
CA MET A 156 8.17 -1.30 9.70
C MET A 156 7.79 -2.78 9.63
N ALA A 157 8.76 -3.67 9.80
CA ALA A 157 8.50 -5.12 9.87
C ALA A 157 7.63 -5.50 11.06
N SER A 158 7.72 -4.73 12.15
CA SER A 158 6.90 -4.90 13.36
C SER A 158 5.39 -4.69 13.15
N GLU A 159 4.96 -4.07 12.05
CA GLU A 159 3.55 -3.95 11.69
C GLU A 159 2.93 -5.27 11.22
N GLY A 160 3.76 -6.28 10.92
CA GLY A 160 3.31 -7.61 10.52
C GLY A 160 2.71 -7.71 9.12
N GLY A 161 2.01 -8.81 8.86
CA GLY A 161 1.26 -9.04 7.65
C GLY A 161 2.06 -8.90 6.34
N ARG A 162 1.47 -8.23 5.35
CA ARG A 162 2.10 -8.01 4.03
C ARG A 162 3.34 -7.12 4.09
N ARG A 163 3.41 -6.19 5.05
CA ARG A 163 4.55 -5.29 5.24
C ARG A 163 5.78 -6.07 5.67
N ALA A 164 5.65 -6.89 6.72
CA ALA A 164 6.73 -7.77 7.18
C ALA A 164 7.18 -8.76 6.10
N LYS A 165 6.23 -9.33 5.33
CA LYS A 165 6.54 -10.22 4.21
C LYS A 165 7.33 -9.48 3.13
N SER A 166 6.89 -8.31 2.72
CA SER A 166 7.55 -7.50 1.70
C SER A 166 8.98 -7.14 2.11
N LEU A 167 9.18 -6.71 3.35
CA LEU A 167 10.51 -6.36 3.86
C LEU A 167 11.44 -7.57 3.97
N ARG A 168 10.91 -8.75 4.34
CA ARG A 168 11.70 -9.99 4.35
C ARG A 168 12.14 -10.46 2.97
N MET A 169 11.28 -10.29 1.96
CA MET A 169 11.58 -10.72 0.60
C MET A 169 12.46 -9.75 -0.17
N ASN A 170 12.27 -8.46 0.04
CA ASN A 170 12.88 -7.41 -0.79
C ASN A 170 13.94 -6.60 -0.04
N GLY A 171 14.07 -6.79 1.28
CA GLY A 171 14.95 -5.97 2.12
C GLY A 171 14.42 -4.54 2.33
N CYS A 172 15.27 -3.72 2.95
CA CYS A 172 14.95 -2.31 3.21
C CYS A 172 15.00 -1.45 1.94
N ASN A 173 15.84 -1.84 0.97
CA ASN A 173 15.98 -1.15 -0.31
C ASN A 173 15.60 -2.11 -1.44
N TYR A 174 14.63 -1.70 -2.24
CA TYR A 174 14.14 -2.48 -3.36
C TYR A 174 14.41 -1.75 -4.68
N PHE A 175 15.23 -2.38 -5.52
CA PHE A 175 15.67 -1.85 -6.81
C PHE A 175 15.05 -2.58 -8.00
N GLY A 176 14.14 -3.52 -7.74
CA GLY A 176 13.51 -4.34 -8.78
C GLY A 176 12.28 -3.70 -9.39
N ALA A 177 12.05 -4.09 -10.65
CA ALA A 177 10.85 -3.84 -11.44
C ALA A 177 10.47 -2.34 -11.67
N SER A 178 9.27 -1.96 -11.28
CA SER A 178 8.67 -0.72 -11.75
C SER A 178 8.93 0.51 -10.86
N THR A 179 9.25 0.30 -9.59
CA THR A 179 9.43 1.40 -8.64
C THR A 179 10.53 1.08 -7.64
N ILE A 180 11.61 1.85 -7.72
CA ILE A 180 12.66 1.85 -6.70
C ILE A 180 12.08 2.45 -5.42
N ARG A 181 12.37 1.84 -4.27
CA ARG A 181 11.86 2.33 -2.98
C ARG A 181 12.80 1.94 -1.84
N SER A 182 12.81 2.76 -0.79
CA SER A 182 13.52 2.48 0.45
C SER A 182 12.57 2.53 1.65
N ALA A 183 12.81 1.68 2.62
CA ALA A 183 12.09 1.64 3.89
C ALA A 183 13.08 1.78 5.04
N PRO A 184 13.55 2.99 5.34
CA PRO A 184 14.61 3.22 6.33
C PRO A 184 14.21 2.80 7.76
N PHE A 185 12.92 2.73 8.04
CA PHE A 185 12.40 2.31 9.35
C PHE A 185 12.09 0.81 9.45
N ALA A 186 12.49 0.01 8.44
CA ALA A 186 12.11 -1.40 8.34
C ALA A 186 12.48 -2.24 9.58
N ILE A 187 13.60 -1.96 10.21
CA ILE A 187 14.13 -2.71 11.36
C ILE A 187 13.60 -2.21 12.71
N PHE A 188 12.96 -1.04 12.74
CA PHE A 188 12.48 -0.45 13.99
C PHE A 188 11.13 -1.00 14.42
N HIS A 189 10.89 -1.01 15.74
CA HIS A 189 9.57 -1.16 16.29
C HIS A 189 8.86 0.19 16.39
N ARG A 190 7.54 0.17 16.40
CA ARG A 190 6.74 1.40 16.54
C ARG A 190 7.12 2.18 17.79
N GLN A 191 7.42 1.49 18.90
CA GLN A 191 7.80 2.12 20.15
C GLN A 191 9.15 2.86 20.05
N ASP A 192 10.09 2.32 19.28
CA ASP A 192 11.39 2.95 19.06
C ASP A 192 11.23 4.27 18.32
N ILE A 193 10.37 4.29 17.28
CA ILE A 193 10.08 5.52 16.52
C ILE A 193 9.35 6.55 17.39
N LEU A 194 8.40 6.12 18.22
CA LEU A 194 7.71 7.03 19.14
C LEU A 194 8.68 7.60 20.19
N LYS A 195 9.57 6.78 20.74
CA LYS A 195 10.59 7.22 21.66
C LYS A 195 11.53 8.24 21.01
N LEU A 196 12.04 7.94 19.83
CA LEU A 196 12.86 8.86 19.05
C LEU A 196 12.14 10.18 18.80
N ALA A 197 10.86 10.15 18.44
CA ALA A 197 10.08 11.35 18.21
C ALA A 197 9.92 12.20 19.47
N LEU A 198 9.75 11.58 20.64
CA LEU A 198 9.69 12.28 21.93
C LEU A 198 11.05 12.89 22.31
N GLU A 199 12.13 12.14 22.12
CA GLU A 199 13.51 12.65 22.35
C GLU A 199 13.80 13.85 21.43
N MET A 200 13.38 13.79 20.17
CA MET A 200 13.52 14.91 19.25
C MET A 200 12.67 16.11 19.68
N ASP A 201 11.43 15.91 20.12
CA ASP A 201 10.57 16.99 20.63
C ASP A 201 11.19 17.66 21.87
N GLU A 202 11.76 16.88 22.77
CA GLU A 202 12.47 17.41 23.95
C GLU A 202 13.69 18.23 23.55
N LEU A 203 14.51 17.75 22.62
CA LEU A 203 15.63 18.50 22.05
C LEU A 203 15.17 19.80 21.38
N TRP A 204 14.03 19.77 20.72
CA TRP A 204 13.44 20.95 20.09
C TRP A 204 12.96 21.98 21.11
N ARG A 205 12.27 21.54 22.16
CA ARG A 205 11.80 22.42 23.24
C ARG A 205 12.97 23.09 24.00
N ASN A 206 14.11 22.42 24.11
CA ASN A 206 15.30 22.91 24.76
C ASN A 206 16.13 23.93 23.94
N GLY A 207 15.55 24.50 22.86
CA GLY A 207 16.18 25.57 22.08
C GLY A 207 17.24 25.13 21.07
N LEU A 208 17.55 23.83 21.01
CA LEU A 208 18.52 23.31 20.03
C LEU A 208 18.04 23.48 18.57
N ARG A 209 16.73 23.63 18.38
CA ARG A 209 16.13 23.92 17.08
C ARG A 209 16.69 25.21 16.47
N GLU A 210 16.67 26.28 17.24
CA GLU A 210 17.10 27.60 16.78
C GLU A 210 18.61 27.62 16.53
N GLN A 211 19.38 26.99 17.39
CA GLN A 211 20.83 26.85 17.20
C GLN A 211 21.16 26.02 15.97
N TYR A 212 20.44 24.90 15.76
CA TYR A 212 20.64 24.02 14.61
C TYR A 212 20.21 24.70 13.31
N HIS A 213 19.08 25.38 13.31
CA HIS A 213 18.60 26.15 12.16
C HIS A 213 19.58 27.26 11.78
N ASN A 214 20.04 28.05 12.75
CA ASN A 214 21.03 29.10 12.54
C ASN A 214 22.38 28.56 12.05
N ARG A 215 22.77 27.37 12.51
CA ARG A 215 23.95 26.68 12.00
C ARG A 215 23.80 26.27 10.54
N LEU A 216 22.67 25.68 10.16
CA LEU A 216 22.40 25.31 8.77
C LEU A 216 22.34 26.52 7.82
N LEU A 217 21.76 27.63 8.28
CA LEU A 217 21.79 28.90 7.53
C LEU A 217 23.23 29.39 7.31
N LYS A 218 24.08 29.39 8.36
CA LYS A 218 25.49 29.79 8.25
C LYS A 218 26.29 28.88 7.32
N GLU A 219 25.97 27.58 7.30
CA GLU A 219 26.61 26.59 6.43
C GLU A 219 26.07 26.62 4.99
N GLY A 220 25.08 27.48 4.68
CA GLY A 220 24.44 27.55 3.36
C GLY A 220 23.69 26.28 2.95
N ARG A 221 23.27 25.47 3.93
CA ARG A 221 22.60 24.18 3.72
C ARG A 221 21.07 24.28 3.67
N ILE A 222 20.55 25.42 4.08
CA ILE A 222 19.15 25.81 3.95
C ILE A 222 19.10 27.30 3.62
N SER A 223 18.03 27.75 2.96
CA SER A 223 17.74 29.16 2.62
C SER A 223 16.56 29.68 3.44
#